data_5744b91b57f1b4a580aecd0d68015ffd
#
_entry.id   5744b91b57f1b4a580aecd0d68015ffd
#
_cell.length_a   1.000
_cell.length_b   1.000
_cell.length_c   1.000
_cell.angle_alpha   90.00
_cell.angle_beta   90.00
_cell.angle_gamma   90.00
#
_symmetry.space_group_name_H-M   'P 1'
#
loop_
_entity.id
_entity.type
_entity.pdbx_description
1 polymer ?
#
loop_
_entity_poly.entity_id
_entity_poly.type
_entity_poly.pdbx_seq_one_letter_code
_entity_poly.pdbx_strand_id
1 'polypeptide(L)'
;MFKLLERIWNVAINRIVSFLPSATELLYELDAQDRLYGVTHECNFPEEASTKPRVIQSVFEPESMSSKEIDQKILELVSNGKDIYELQIKNLKKANPDLIISQEICEVCSAYTNQVNIAMKVLGLSLIHI
;
A
#
# COMPACT_ATOMS: atom_id res chain seq x y z
N MET A 1 1.81 -1.31 35.47
CA MET A 1 2.70 -1.63 34.32
C MET A 1 2.10 -2.71 33.41
N PHE A 2 1.65 -3.85 33.93
CA PHE A 2 0.99 -4.91 33.16
C PHE A 2 -0.33 -4.47 32.48
N LYS A 3 -1.16 -3.68 33.12
CA LYS A 3 -2.42 -3.16 32.54
C LYS A 3 -2.24 -2.23 31.32
N LEU A 4 -1.09 -1.56 31.23
CA LEU A 4 -0.77 -0.71 30.06
C LEU A 4 -0.34 -1.57 28.87
N LEU A 5 0.40 -2.64 29.13
CA LEU A 5 0.80 -3.61 28.14
C LEU A 5 -0.42 -4.39 27.60
N GLU A 6 -1.34 -4.80 28.45
CA GLU A 6 -2.60 -5.42 28.03
C GLU A 6 -3.45 -4.48 27.14
N ARG A 7 -3.44 -3.18 27.39
CA ARG A 7 -4.10 -2.20 26.53
C ARG A 7 -3.44 -2.04 25.17
N ILE A 8 -2.12 -2.16 25.10
CA ILE A 8 -1.35 -2.10 23.85
C ILE A 8 -1.56 -3.38 23.03
N TRP A 9 -1.65 -4.55 23.68
CA TRP A 9 -1.88 -5.84 23.03
C TRP A 9 -3.34 -6.08 22.61
N ASN A 10 -4.28 -5.32 23.18
CA ASN A 10 -5.71 -5.44 22.89
C ASN A 10 -6.22 -4.50 21.80
N VAL A 11 -5.36 -3.80 21.07
CA VAL A 11 -5.76 -3.10 19.85
C VAL A 11 -5.94 -4.15 18.76
N ALA A 12 -7.18 -4.62 18.60
CA ALA A 12 -7.52 -5.56 17.53
C ALA A 12 -7.44 -4.85 16.19
N ILE A 13 -6.37 -5.12 15.43
CA ILE A 13 -6.25 -4.70 14.03
C ILE A 13 -7.07 -5.67 13.20
N ASN A 14 -8.14 -5.18 12.59
CA ASN A 14 -9.09 -5.99 11.85
C ASN A 14 -9.09 -5.72 10.35
N ARG A 15 -8.62 -4.53 9.95
CA ARG A 15 -8.70 -4.08 8.55
C ARG A 15 -7.34 -3.52 8.12
N ILE A 16 -6.63 -4.31 7.32
CA ILE A 16 -5.27 -3.98 6.87
C ILE A 16 -5.30 -3.64 5.39
N VAL A 17 -4.56 -2.60 5.02
CA VAL A 17 -4.22 -2.28 3.63
C VAL A 17 -2.71 -2.39 3.47
N SER A 18 -2.27 -3.12 2.46
CA SER A 18 -0.87 -3.29 2.10
C SER A 18 -0.51 -2.41 0.91
N PHE A 19 0.54 -1.61 1.07
CA PHE A 19 1.09 -0.76 0.01
C PHE A 19 2.32 -1.38 -0.68
N LEU A 20 2.63 -2.64 -0.37
CA LEU A 20 3.77 -3.33 -1.00
C LEU A 20 3.57 -4.85 -1.08
N PRO A 21 4.12 -5.49 -2.13
CA PRO A 21 3.96 -6.93 -2.33
C PRO A 21 4.50 -7.78 -1.19
N SER A 22 5.66 -7.43 -0.62
CA SER A 22 6.27 -8.21 0.47
C SER A 22 5.42 -8.22 1.74
N ALA A 23 4.75 -7.11 2.07
CA ALA A 23 3.82 -7.08 3.20
C ALA A 23 2.58 -7.93 2.92
N THR A 24 2.07 -7.94 1.70
CA THR A 24 0.97 -8.80 1.29
C THR A 24 1.34 -10.27 1.45
N GLU A 25 2.48 -10.69 0.94
CA GLU A 25 2.97 -12.07 1.08
C GLU A 25 3.13 -12.46 2.55
N LEU A 26 3.71 -11.58 3.37
CA LEU A 26 3.88 -11.81 4.81
C LEU A 26 2.54 -12.02 5.52
N LEU A 27 1.51 -11.26 5.16
CA LEU A 27 0.17 -11.42 5.74
C LEU A 27 -0.45 -12.78 5.41
N TYR A 28 -0.21 -13.30 4.21
CA TYR A 28 -0.62 -14.66 3.84
C TYR A 28 0.18 -15.73 4.61
N GLU A 29 1.48 -15.55 4.77
CA GLU A 29 2.32 -16.47 5.56
C GLU A 29 1.93 -16.50 7.05
N LEU A 30 1.38 -15.41 7.57
CA LEU A 30 0.90 -15.31 8.95
C LEU A 30 -0.57 -15.69 9.13
N ASP A 31 -1.22 -16.24 8.10
CA ASP A 31 -2.66 -16.54 8.10
C ASP A 31 -3.55 -15.33 8.44
N ALA A 32 -3.09 -14.12 8.08
CA ALA A 32 -3.78 -12.85 8.36
C ALA A 32 -4.52 -12.26 7.13
N GLN A 33 -4.61 -13.01 6.03
CA GLN A 33 -5.22 -12.57 4.77
C GLN A 33 -6.69 -12.18 4.91
N ASP A 34 -7.42 -12.75 5.86
CA ASP A 34 -8.83 -12.40 6.13
C ASP A 34 -9.00 -10.95 6.62
N ARG A 35 -7.91 -10.36 7.12
CA ARG A 35 -7.85 -8.96 7.55
C ARG A 35 -7.34 -8.02 6.45
N LEU A 36 -6.93 -8.54 5.31
CA LEU A 36 -6.41 -7.77 4.18
C LEU A 36 -7.56 -7.30 3.29
N TYR A 37 -7.80 -6.00 3.27
CA TYR A 37 -8.91 -5.35 2.56
C TYR A 37 -8.48 -4.51 1.37
N GLY A 38 -7.19 -4.35 1.16
CA GLY A 38 -6.66 -3.62 0.01
C GLY A 38 -5.20 -3.91 -0.24
N VAL A 39 -4.83 -3.94 -1.51
CA VAL A 39 -3.48 -4.25 -2.00
C VAL A 39 -3.09 -3.28 -3.12
N THR A 40 -1.86 -3.39 -3.60
CA THR A 40 -1.41 -2.66 -4.79
C THR A 40 -1.59 -3.51 -6.06
N HIS A 41 -1.43 -2.86 -7.23
CA HIS A 41 -1.44 -3.55 -8.53
C HIS A 41 -0.29 -4.58 -8.69
N GLU A 42 0.75 -4.51 -7.87
CA GLU A 42 1.89 -5.43 -7.88
C GLU A 42 1.74 -6.62 -6.92
N CYS A 43 0.69 -6.65 -6.10
CA CYS A 43 0.41 -7.73 -5.15
C CYS A 43 -0.26 -8.91 -5.86
N ASN A 44 0.53 -9.72 -6.55
CA ASN A 44 0.05 -10.84 -7.38
C ASN A 44 0.36 -12.22 -6.79
N PHE A 45 1.04 -12.27 -5.65
CA PHE A 45 1.36 -13.52 -4.98
C PHE A 45 0.96 -13.48 -3.49
N PRO A 46 0.34 -14.54 -2.97
CA PRO A 46 -0.22 -15.67 -3.72
C PRO A 46 -1.32 -15.22 -4.69
N GLU A 47 -1.73 -16.06 -5.63
CA GLU A 47 -2.71 -15.71 -6.68
C GLU A 47 -3.99 -15.09 -6.13
N GLU A 48 -4.45 -15.53 -4.96
CA GLU A 48 -5.62 -14.97 -4.26
C GLU A 48 -5.45 -13.47 -3.95
N ALA A 49 -4.22 -12.99 -3.71
CA ALA A 49 -3.96 -11.57 -3.43
C ALA A 49 -4.38 -10.67 -4.60
N SER A 50 -4.29 -11.16 -5.83
CA SER A 50 -4.72 -10.43 -7.03
C SER A 50 -6.23 -10.16 -7.07
N THR A 51 -7.02 -10.90 -6.30
CA THR A 51 -8.48 -10.74 -6.20
C THR A 51 -8.91 -9.66 -5.20
N LYS A 52 -7.99 -9.21 -4.34
CA LYS A 52 -8.27 -8.17 -3.35
C LYS A 52 -8.43 -6.80 -4.04
N PRO A 53 -9.22 -5.88 -3.45
CA PRO A 53 -9.36 -4.53 -4.01
C PRO A 53 -8.02 -3.80 -4.12
N ARG A 54 -7.76 -3.17 -5.24
CA ARG A 54 -6.54 -2.42 -5.47
C ARG A 54 -6.70 -0.97 -5.02
N VAL A 55 -5.86 -0.56 -4.07
CA VAL A 55 -5.86 0.80 -3.51
C VAL A 55 -4.77 1.69 -4.13
N ILE A 56 -3.77 1.09 -4.75
CA ILE A 56 -2.73 1.78 -5.53
C ILE A 56 -2.64 1.14 -6.90
N GLN A 57 -2.56 1.97 -7.93
CA GLN A 57 -2.33 1.55 -9.31
C GLN A 57 -1.23 2.39 -9.94
N SER A 58 -0.60 1.85 -10.99
CA SER A 58 0.29 2.62 -11.84
C SER A 58 -0.51 3.62 -12.69
N VAL A 59 0.04 4.80 -12.95
CA VAL A 59 -0.56 5.79 -13.85
C VAL A 59 -0.43 5.42 -15.33
N PHE A 60 0.31 4.35 -15.65
CA PHE A 60 0.44 3.77 -16.99
C PHE A 60 0.41 2.24 -16.90
N GLU A 61 0.21 1.57 -18.02
CA GLU A 61 0.15 0.11 -18.11
C GLU A 61 1.52 -0.47 -18.52
N PRO A 62 2.39 -0.84 -17.56
CA PRO A 62 3.73 -1.33 -17.89
C PRO A 62 3.73 -2.67 -18.63
N GLU A 63 2.67 -3.46 -18.49
CA GLU A 63 2.54 -4.77 -19.16
C GLU A 63 2.46 -4.66 -20.69
N SER A 64 2.01 -3.52 -21.21
CA SER A 64 1.92 -3.25 -22.64
C SER A 64 3.15 -2.56 -23.22
N MET A 65 4.17 -2.28 -22.41
CA MET A 65 5.32 -1.47 -22.76
C MET A 65 6.63 -2.25 -22.68
N SER A 66 7.59 -1.90 -23.55
CA SER A 66 8.96 -2.41 -23.44
C SER A 66 9.70 -1.76 -22.26
N SER A 67 10.77 -2.40 -21.78
CA SER A 67 11.57 -1.85 -20.66
C SER A 67 12.06 -0.43 -20.95
N LYS A 68 12.44 -0.15 -22.18
CA LYS A 68 12.90 1.18 -22.60
C LYS A 68 11.78 2.24 -22.54
N GLU A 69 10.58 1.87 -22.95
CA GLU A 69 9.41 2.76 -22.89
C GLU A 69 9.01 3.04 -21.44
N ILE A 70 9.09 2.02 -20.55
CA ILE A 70 8.86 2.18 -19.11
C ILE A 70 9.86 3.16 -18.52
N ASP A 71 11.16 2.98 -18.78
CA ASP A 71 12.21 3.87 -18.29
C ASP A 71 11.99 5.31 -18.73
N GLN A 72 11.68 5.51 -20.01
CA GLN A 72 11.39 6.85 -20.55
C GLN A 72 10.16 7.47 -19.89
N LYS A 73 9.11 6.69 -19.67
CA LYS A 73 7.88 7.17 -19.03
C LYS A 73 8.11 7.56 -17.57
N ILE A 74 8.88 6.77 -16.84
CA ILE A 74 9.25 7.09 -15.46
C ILE A 74 10.07 8.37 -15.40
N LEU A 75 11.09 8.51 -16.25
CA LEU A 75 11.91 9.70 -16.33
C LEU A 75 11.08 10.95 -16.66
N GLU A 76 10.15 10.85 -17.60
CA GLU A 76 9.25 11.95 -17.97
C GLU A 76 8.37 12.36 -16.78
N LEU A 77 7.74 11.41 -16.09
CA LEU A 77 6.89 11.69 -14.94
C LEU A 77 7.68 12.31 -13.78
N VAL A 78 8.82 11.74 -13.43
CA VAL A 78 9.67 12.25 -12.35
C VAL A 78 10.22 13.63 -12.66
N SER A 79 10.68 13.89 -13.88
CA SER A 79 11.20 15.20 -14.29
C SER A 79 10.13 16.30 -14.28
N ASN A 80 8.87 15.93 -14.49
CA ASN A 80 7.72 16.83 -14.41
C ASN A 80 7.10 16.93 -13.00
N GLY A 81 7.70 16.30 -11.99
CA GLY A 81 7.22 16.27 -10.61
C GLY A 81 5.88 15.54 -10.44
N LYS A 82 5.57 14.62 -11.34
CA LYS A 82 4.34 13.80 -11.31
C LYS A 82 4.59 12.45 -10.62
N ASP A 83 3.56 11.96 -9.93
CA ASP A 83 3.59 10.66 -9.30
C ASP A 83 3.52 9.53 -10.35
N ILE A 84 4.23 8.45 -10.09
CA ILE A 84 4.21 7.22 -10.90
C ILE A 84 3.00 6.35 -10.54
N TYR A 85 2.52 6.51 -9.31
CA TYR A 85 1.41 5.73 -8.75
C TYR A 85 0.24 6.62 -8.40
N GLU A 86 -0.95 6.06 -8.50
CA GLU A 86 -2.21 6.73 -8.17
C GLU A 86 -2.93 5.98 -7.06
N LEU A 87 -3.34 6.73 -6.04
CA LEU A 87 -4.15 6.21 -4.94
C LEU A 87 -5.63 6.13 -5.36
N GLN A 88 -6.21 4.93 -5.27
CA GLN A 88 -7.63 4.71 -5.52
C GLN A 88 -8.44 5.03 -4.27
N ILE A 89 -8.79 6.28 -4.09
CA ILE A 89 -9.41 6.83 -2.88
C ILE A 89 -10.74 6.12 -2.57
N LYS A 90 -11.53 5.80 -3.59
CA LYS A 90 -12.81 5.09 -3.42
C LYS A 90 -12.60 3.70 -2.80
N ASN A 91 -11.63 2.95 -3.30
CA ASN A 91 -11.31 1.61 -2.78
C ASN A 91 -10.69 1.70 -1.37
N LEU A 92 -9.84 2.71 -1.12
CA LEU A 92 -9.27 2.95 0.18
C LEU A 92 -10.33 3.27 1.24
N LYS A 93 -11.28 4.14 0.92
CA LYS A 93 -12.40 4.46 1.82
C LYS A 93 -13.29 3.25 2.08
N LYS A 94 -13.54 2.43 1.07
CA LYS A 94 -14.29 1.19 1.22
C LYS A 94 -13.56 0.16 2.08
N ALA A 95 -12.24 0.07 1.96
CA ALA A 95 -11.41 -0.77 2.81
C ALA A 95 -11.47 -0.32 4.27
N ASN A 96 -11.58 0.98 4.52
CA ASN A 96 -11.64 1.59 5.85
C ASN A 96 -10.60 0.99 6.81
N PRO A 97 -9.29 1.07 6.49
CA PRO A 97 -8.27 0.38 7.24
C PRO A 97 -8.03 1.00 8.61
N ASP A 98 -7.69 0.15 9.57
CA ASP A 98 -7.14 0.55 10.86
C ASP A 98 -5.60 0.38 10.91
N LEU A 99 -5.02 -0.27 9.89
CA LEU A 99 -3.58 -0.37 9.68
C LEU A 99 -3.23 -0.27 8.19
N ILE A 100 -2.26 0.57 7.86
CA ILE A 100 -1.62 0.61 6.54
C ILE A 100 -0.16 0.20 6.71
N ILE A 101 0.28 -0.81 5.96
CA ILE A 101 1.67 -1.24 5.93
C ILE A 101 2.32 -0.68 4.68
N SER A 102 3.39 0.08 4.86
CA SER A 102 4.13 0.74 3.79
C SER A 102 5.64 0.66 4.06
N GLN A 103 6.42 1.04 3.08
CA GLN A 103 7.87 1.04 3.15
C GLN A 103 8.45 2.36 2.64
N GLU A 104 9.45 2.89 3.35
CA GLU A 104 10.16 4.11 3.00
C GLU A 104 11.67 3.85 3.07
N ILE A 105 12.20 3.09 2.10
CA ILE A 105 13.62 2.65 2.13
C ILE A 105 14.45 3.28 1.00
N CYS A 106 13.89 3.64 -0.14
CA CYS A 106 14.65 4.15 -1.29
C CYS A 106 13.87 5.21 -2.07
N GLU A 107 14.57 5.94 -2.95
CA GLU A 107 13.95 6.99 -3.77
C GLU A 107 12.80 6.46 -4.67
N VAL A 108 12.93 5.24 -5.17
CA VAL A 108 11.86 4.59 -5.96
C VAL A 108 10.69 4.20 -5.06
N CYS A 109 10.98 3.70 -3.84
CA CYS A 109 9.97 3.40 -2.83
C CYS A 109 9.35 4.68 -2.25
N SER A 110 10.05 5.81 -2.28
CA SER A 110 9.53 7.12 -1.85
C SER A 110 8.36 7.59 -2.68
N ALA A 111 8.18 7.04 -3.88
CA ALA A 111 6.98 7.27 -4.67
C ALA A 111 5.69 6.87 -3.92
N TYR A 112 5.76 5.90 -3.01
CA TYR A 112 4.65 5.52 -2.14
C TYR A 112 4.46 6.44 -0.94
N THR A 113 5.48 7.19 -0.52
CA THR A 113 5.40 8.11 0.63
C THR A 113 4.32 9.15 0.44
N ASN A 114 4.20 9.69 -0.77
CA ASN A 114 3.16 10.67 -1.09
C ASN A 114 1.75 10.04 -0.99
N GLN A 115 1.57 8.82 -1.49
CA GLN A 115 0.29 8.10 -1.39
C GLN A 115 -0.06 7.77 0.07
N VAL A 116 0.93 7.41 0.91
CA VAL A 116 0.73 7.23 2.34
C VAL A 116 0.21 8.51 2.99
N ASN A 117 0.85 9.65 2.73
CA ASN A 117 0.45 10.94 3.29
C ASN A 117 -0.97 11.33 2.87
N ILE A 118 -1.32 11.12 1.59
CA ILE A 118 -2.67 11.37 1.10
C ILE A 118 -3.68 10.44 1.78
N ALA A 119 -3.36 9.15 1.89
CA ALA A 119 -4.21 8.15 2.54
C ALA A 119 -4.49 8.52 4.01
N MET A 120 -3.45 8.92 4.74
CA MET A 120 -3.57 9.35 6.15
C MET A 120 -4.50 10.54 6.30
N LYS A 121 -4.40 11.54 5.42
CA LYS A 121 -5.28 12.71 5.42
C LYS A 121 -6.73 12.33 5.10
N VAL A 122 -6.94 11.49 4.10
CA VAL A 122 -8.27 11.04 3.66
C VAL A 122 -8.99 10.25 4.76
N LEU A 123 -8.25 9.43 5.50
CA LEU A 123 -8.78 8.56 6.55
C LEU A 123 -8.79 9.18 7.94
N GLY A 124 -8.14 10.33 8.12
CA GLY A 124 -7.98 10.97 9.43
C GLY A 124 -7.15 10.16 10.42
N LEU A 125 -6.25 9.33 9.92
CA LEU A 125 -5.36 8.49 10.73
C LEU A 125 -4.08 9.26 11.10
N SER A 126 -3.42 8.83 12.17
CA SER A 126 -2.08 9.30 12.54
C SER A 126 -1.02 8.23 12.25
N LEU A 127 0.17 8.68 11.81
CA LEU A 127 1.31 7.80 11.59
C LEU A 127 1.89 7.36 12.94
N ILE A 128 2.09 6.06 13.07
CA ILE A 128 2.92 5.48 14.13
C ILE A 128 4.19 4.98 13.46
N HIS A 129 5.32 5.62 13.76
CA HIS A 129 6.63 5.16 13.33
C HIS A 129 7.12 4.07 14.29
N ILE A 130 7.41 2.93 13.73
CA ILE A 130 8.01 1.81 14.47
C ILE A 130 9.50 1.77 14.18
#